data_6da4b3591ec6d6d07de9f4dfd46a4a9d
#
_entry.id   6da4b3591ec6d6d07de9f4dfd46a4a9d
#
_cell.length_a   1.000
_cell.length_b   1.000
_cell.length_c   1.000
_cell.angle_alpha   90.00
_cell.angle_beta   90.00
_cell.angle_gamma   90.00
#
_symmetry.space_group_name_H-M   'P 1'
#
loop_
_entity.id
_entity.type
_entity.pdbx_description
1 polymer ?
#
loop_
_entity_poly.entity_id
_entity_poly.type
_entity_poly.pdbx_seq_one_letter_code
_entity_poly.pdbx_strand_id
1 'polypeptide(L)'
;MTTTPDIRVGDKVRVFDGWHARQDRASVPGEVVRVGRTLVRIKYKGCEDAFRIDTGVINEDRGGAEFMTFDQVERDERRTIAMFVLNAHRIEIKTGYDRSFTLEQIEALAALVATFDQEA
;
A
#
# COMPACT_ATOMS: atom_id res chain seq x y z
N MET A 1 2.50 9.71 -12.49
CA MET A 1 1.11 9.27 -12.68
C MET A 1 0.80 8.12 -11.76
N THR A 2 -0.07 8.35 -10.82
CA THR A 2 -0.57 7.27 -9.97
C THR A 2 -1.56 6.43 -10.77
N THR A 3 -1.24 5.17 -10.97
CA THR A 3 -2.14 4.25 -11.65
C THR A 3 -3.33 3.98 -10.74
N THR A 4 -4.53 4.29 -11.20
CA THR A 4 -5.76 3.95 -10.47
C THR A 4 -5.87 2.42 -10.43
N PRO A 5 -6.03 1.80 -9.26
CA PRO A 5 -6.19 0.35 -9.20
C PRO A 5 -7.46 -0.11 -9.94
N ASP A 6 -7.37 -1.27 -10.58
CA ASP A 6 -8.51 -1.89 -11.23
C ASP A 6 -9.38 -2.57 -10.18
N ILE A 7 -10.48 -1.92 -9.82
CA ILE A 7 -11.35 -2.34 -8.73
C ILE A 7 -12.74 -2.66 -9.30
N ARG A 8 -13.28 -3.82 -8.91
CA ARG A 8 -14.59 -4.29 -9.33
C ARG A 8 -15.45 -4.66 -8.15
N VAL A 9 -16.77 -4.60 -8.34
CA VAL A 9 -17.73 -5.07 -7.32
C VAL A 9 -17.46 -6.55 -7.02
N GLY A 10 -17.43 -6.88 -5.74
CA GLY A 10 -17.12 -8.22 -5.26
C GLY A 10 -15.66 -8.44 -4.91
N ASP A 11 -14.78 -7.54 -5.31
CA ASP A 11 -13.35 -7.66 -4.99
C ASP A 11 -13.12 -7.58 -3.48
N LYS A 12 -12.20 -8.40 -3.01
CA LYS A 12 -11.76 -8.35 -1.62
C LYS A 12 -10.59 -7.38 -1.50
N VAL A 13 -10.60 -6.59 -0.44
CA VAL A 13 -9.57 -5.60 -0.17
C VAL A 13 -9.19 -5.67 1.31
N ARG A 14 -8.13 -4.96 1.68
CA ARG A 14 -7.76 -4.78 3.09
C ARG A 14 -8.07 -3.34 3.48
N VAL A 15 -8.74 -3.17 4.61
CA VAL A 15 -9.08 -1.85 5.15
C VAL A 15 -8.26 -1.60 6.40
N PHE A 16 -7.52 -0.50 6.40
CA PHE A 16 -6.74 -0.04 7.54
C PHE A 16 -7.58 1.05 8.23
N ASP A 17 -8.23 0.67 9.31
CA ASP A 17 -9.18 1.54 10.02
C ASP A 17 -8.48 2.18 11.22
N GLY A 18 -8.13 3.45 11.07
CA GLY A 18 -7.46 4.23 12.11
C GLY A 18 -6.17 4.88 11.64
N TRP A 19 -5.74 5.90 12.37
CA TRP A 19 -4.59 6.73 12.02
C TRP A 19 -3.27 5.95 11.91
N HIS A 20 -3.09 4.92 12.72
CA HIS A 20 -1.85 4.16 12.78
C HIS A 20 -1.99 2.74 12.23
N ALA A 21 -3.17 2.36 11.75
CA ALA A 21 -3.44 0.99 11.32
C ALA A 21 -2.48 0.52 10.21
N ARG A 22 -2.14 1.40 9.26
CA ARG A 22 -1.23 1.05 8.17
C ARG A 22 0.19 0.82 8.67
N GLN A 23 0.67 1.66 9.60
CA GLN A 23 1.99 1.51 10.21
C GLN A 23 2.07 0.23 11.04
N ASP A 24 1.01 -0.07 11.78
CA ASP A 24 0.91 -1.26 12.61
C ASP A 24 0.53 -2.51 11.80
N ARG A 25 0.27 -2.36 10.50
CA ARG A 25 -0.18 -3.41 9.59
C ARG A 25 -1.46 -4.10 10.07
N ALA A 26 -2.28 -3.36 10.81
CA ALA A 26 -3.54 -3.84 11.34
C ALA A 26 -4.65 -3.56 10.32
N SER A 27 -4.95 -4.54 9.48
CA SER A 27 -6.03 -4.41 8.51
C SER A 27 -7.13 -5.43 8.77
N VAL A 28 -8.31 -5.10 8.28
CA VAL A 28 -9.47 -5.99 8.33
C VAL A 28 -9.93 -6.28 6.90
N PRO A 29 -10.57 -7.42 6.66
CA PRO A 29 -11.08 -7.71 5.32
C PRO A 29 -12.25 -6.80 4.96
N GLY A 30 -12.27 -6.35 3.71
CA GLY A 30 -13.36 -5.57 3.15
C GLY A 30 -13.79 -6.14 1.81
N GLU A 31 -15.00 -5.78 1.38
CA GLU A 31 -15.54 -6.18 0.10
C GLU A 31 -16.07 -4.96 -0.64
N VAL A 32 -15.71 -4.84 -1.90
CA VAL A 32 -16.20 -3.76 -2.76
C VAL A 32 -17.66 -4.04 -3.12
N VAL A 33 -18.56 -3.14 -2.74
CA VAL A 33 -20.00 -3.30 -3.00
C VAL A 33 -20.51 -2.37 -4.10
N ARG A 34 -19.78 -1.29 -4.38
CA ARG A 34 -20.14 -0.36 -5.45
C ARG A 34 -18.90 0.39 -5.93
N VAL A 35 -18.79 0.55 -7.24
CA VAL A 35 -17.70 1.33 -7.85
C VAL A 35 -18.31 2.50 -8.60
N GLY A 36 -17.95 3.71 -8.20
CA GLY A 36 -18.32 4.94 -8.88
C GLY A 36 -17.16 5.48 -9.73
N ARG A 37 -17.30 6.71 -10.19
CA ARG A 37 -16.27 7.38 -10.99
C ARG A 37 -15.03 7.73 -10.16
N THR A 38 -15.22 8.25 -8.96
CA THR A 38 -14.14 8.73 -8.09
C THR A 38 -14.15 8.05 -6.73
N LEU A 39 -15.26 7.42 -6.36
CA LEU A 39 -15.46 6.79 -5.06
C LEU A 39 -15.79 5.32 -5.24
N VAL A 40 -15.35 4.53 -4.28
CA VAL A 40 -15.69 3.12 -4.15
C VAL A 40 -16.30 2.90 -2.78
N ARG A 41 -17.40 2.15 -2.72
CA ARG A 41 -18.01 1.79 -1.43
C ARG A 41 -17.53 0.42 -1.03
N ILE A 42 -17.05 0.33 0.20
CA ILE A 42 -16.46 -0.90 0.76
C ILE A 42 -17.19 -1.24 2.04
N LYS A 43 -17.59 -2.50 2.15
CA LYS A 43 -18.21 -3.04 3.34
C LYS A 43 -17.13 -3.73 4.18
N TYR A 44 -16.99 -3.31 5.43
CA TYR A 44 -16.04 -3.88 6.37
C TYR A 44 -16.57 -3.71 7.80
N LYS A 45 -16.27 -4.64 8.69
CA LYS A 45 -16.69 -4.59 10.11
C LYS A 45 -18.20 -4.36 10.29
N GLY A 46 -19.03 -4.81 9.34
CA GLY A 46 -20.47 -4.56 9.38
C GLY A 46 -20.87 -3.14 8.98
N CYS A 47 -19.93 -2.31 8.58
CA CYS A 47 -20.14 -0.94 8.10
C CYS A 47 -19.88 -0.85 6.60
N GLU A 48 -20.42 0.20 5.99
CA GLU A 48 -20.15 0.50 4.58
C GLU A 48 -19.77 1.96 4.46
N ASP A 49 -18.59 2.24 3.92
CA ASP A 49 -18.08 3.59 3.75
C ASP A 49 -17.59 3.81 2.32
N ALA A 50 -17.58 5.08 1.91
CA ALA A 50 -17.05 5.50 0.63
C ALA A 50 -15.58 5.90 0.77
N PHE A 51 -14.74 5.37 -0.12
CA PHE A 51 -13.32 5.67 -0.16
C PHE A 51 -12.97 6.27 -1.53
N ARG A 52 -11.99 7.14 -1.56
CA ARG A 52 -11.50 7.68 -2.84
C ARG A 52 -10.68 6.63 -3.55
N ILE A 53 -10.96 6.43 -4.84
CA ILE A 53 -10.25 5.43 -5.64
C ILE A 53 -8.79 5.82 -5.85
N ASP A 54 -8.53 7.12 -6.07
CA ASP A 54 -7.19 7.63 -6.37
C ASP A 54 -6.22 7.51 -5.19
N THR A 55 -6.68 7.79 -3.98
CA THR A 55 -5.82 7.81 -2.78
C THR A 55 -6.06 6.61 -1.86
N GLY A 56 -7.20 5.95 -1.97
CA GLY A 56 -7.60 4.88 -1.05
C GLY A 56 -8.11 5.38 0.30
N VAL A 57 -8.13 6.69 0.52
CA VAL A 57 -8.50 7.28 1.80
C VAL A 57 -10.03 7.45 1.89
N ILE A 58 -10.57 7.25 3.08
CA ILE A 58 -12.02 7.42 3.33
C ILE A 58 -12.45 8.85 2.97
N ASN A 59 -13.61 8.94 2.29
CA ASN A 59 -14.16 10.22 1.83
C ASN A 59 -15.07 10.85 2.89
N GLU A 60 -14.68 10.74 4.15
CA GLU A 60 -15.39 11.35 5.25
C GLU A 60 -14.37 11.95 6.22
N ASP A 61 -14.79 12.97 6.94
CA ASP A 61 -13.97 13.67 7.91
C ASP A 61 -13.90 12.85 9.21
N ARG A 62 -13.60 11.57 9.07
CA ARG A 62 -13.43 10.63 10.17
C ARG A 62 -12.07 9.96 10.09
N GLY A 63 -11.30 10.20 11.04
CA GLY A 63 -10.10 9.52 11.45
C GLY A 63 -9.45 8.45 10.58
N GLY A 64 -8.96 8.77 9.39
CA GLY A 64 -7.82 8.08 8.83
C GLY A 64 -8.00 6.63 8.32
N ALA A 65 -9.23 6.21 7.98
CA ALA A 65 -9.38 4.89 7.34
C ALA A 65 -8.93 4.96 5.87
N GLU A 66 -8.28 3.89 5.41
CA GLU A 66 -7.89 3.73 4.01
C GLU A 66 -7.97 2.27 3.60
N PHE A 67 -8.10 2.02 2.30
CA PHE A 67 -8.08 0.66 1.79
C PHE A 67 -6.93 0.44 0.82
N MET A 68 -6.52 -0.83 0.70
CA MET A 68 -5.56 -1.27 -0.30
C MET A 68 -6.07 -2.57 -0.92
N THR A 69 -5.82 -2.74 -2.22
CA THR A 69 -6.04 -4.03 -2.87
C THR A 69 -5.00 -5.03 -2.37
N PHE A 70 -5.26 -6.33 -2.55
CA PHE A 70 -4.27 -7.33 -2.17
C PHE A 70 -2.95 -7.16 -2.91
N ASP A 71 -3.02 -6.76 -4.18
CA ASP A 71 -1.80 -6.48 -4.96
C ASP A 71 -1.02 -5.31 -4.35
N GLN A 72 -1.71 -4.25 -3.95
CA GLN A 72 -1.07 -3.11 -3.30
C GLN A 72 -0.43 -3.48 -1.97
N VAL A 73 -1.11 -4.32 -1.17
CA VAL A 73 -0.56 -4.80 0.11
C VAL A 73 0.70 -5.62 -0.14
N GLU A 74 0.66 -6.54 -1.10
CA GLU A 74 1.83 -7.36 -1.44
C GLU A 74 3.00 -6.51 -1.89
N ARG A 75 2.75 -5.53 -2.76
CA ARG A 75 3.81 -4.63 -3.24
C ARG A 75 4.38 -3.78 -2.10
N ASP A 76 3.54 -3.33 -1.19
CA ASP A 76 3.97 -2.55 -0.04
C ASP A 76 4.86 -3.38 0.91
N GLU A 77 4.49 -4.63 1.14
CA GLU A 77 5.30 -5.56 1.93
C GLU A 77 6.65 -5.84 1.27
N ARG A 78 6.66 -6.08 -0.03
CA ARG A 78 7.90 -6.29 -0.79
C ARG A 78 8.82 -5.07 -0.72
N ARG A 79 8.24 -3.87 -0.83
CA ARG A 79 8.99 -2.62 -0.68
C ARG A 79 9.60 -2.51 0.71
N THR A 80 8.83 -2.83 1.73
CA THR A 80 9.30 -2.77 3.14
C THR A 80 10.47 -3.71 3.35
N ILE A 81 10.39 -4.94 2.84
CA ILE A 81 11.47 -5.93 2.96
C ILE A 81 12.72 -5.43 2.25
N ALA A 82 12.59 -4.93 1.01
CA ALA A 82 13.71 -4.42 0.24
C ALA A 82 14.36 -3.21 0.92
N MET A 83 13.54 -2.29 1.43
CA MET A 83 14.03 -1.12 2.16
C MET A 83 14.76 -1.53 3.43
N PHE A 84 14.28 -2.55 4.12
CA PHE A 84 14.95 -3.07 5.32
C PHE A 84 16.38 -3.55 4.99
N VAL A 85 16.53 -4.29 3.88
CA VAL A 85 17.85 -4.75 3.43
C VAL A 85 18.77 -3.57 3.13
N LEU A 86 18.28 -2.57 2.41
CA LEU A 86 19.05 -1.38 2.09
C LEU A 86 19.45 -0.60 3.34
N ASN A 87 18.52 -0.41 4.26
CA ASN A 87 18.78 0.31 5.52
C ASN A 87 19.79 -0.42 6.39
N ALA A 88 19.78 -1.76 6.39
CA ALA A 88 20.77 -2.55 7.11
C ALA A 88 22.19 -2.31 6.60
N HIS A 89 22.33 -1.92 5.34
CA HIS A 89 23.61 -1.53 4.73
C HIS A 89 23.81 -0.01 4.71
N ARG A 90 23.03 0.72 5.49
CA ARG A 90 23.08 2.18 5.62
C ARG A 90 22.81 2.91 4.29
N ILE A 91 22.02 2.30 3.43
CA ILE A 91 21.57 2.90 2.19
C ILE A 91 20.14 3.40 2.41
N GLU A 92 19.94 4.68 2.19
CA GLU A 92 18.63 5.31 2.33
C GLU A 92 18.16 5.78 0.97
N ILE A 93 16.94 5.38 0.60
CA ILE A 93 16.29 5.89 -0.60
C ILE A 93 15.34 6.98 -0.17
N LYS A 94 15.62 8.19 -0.64
CA LYS A 94 14.74 9.32 -0.37
C LYS A 94 13.54 9.23 -1.31
N THR A 95 12.35 9.15 -0.72
CA THR A 95 11.11 9.24 -1.47
C THR A 95 10.89 10.71 -1.80
N GLY A 96 11.11 11.07 -3.04
CA GLY A 96 10.95 12.44 -3.51
C GLY A 96 9.73 12.57 -4.42
N TYR A 97 9.41 13.79 -4.76
CA TYR A 97 8.20 14.12 -5.49
C TYR A 97 8.14 13.53 -6.90
N ASP A 98 9.26 13.50 -7.62
CA ASP A 98 9.27 13.18 -9.04
C ASP A 98 10.23 12.05 -9.43
N ARG A 99 10.96 11.48 -8.49
CA ARG A 99 12.02 10.51 -8.80
C ARG A 99 12.04 9.37 -7.80
N SER A 100 10.85 8.82 -7.53
CA SER A 100 10.77 7.63 -6.73
C SER A 100 11.23 6.43 -7.55
N PHE A 101 12.11 5.62 -6.99
CA PHE A 101 12.44 4.35 -7.59
C PHE A 101 11.20 3.45 -7.61
N THR A 102 11.06 2.67 -8.66
CA THR A 102 10.01 1.65 -8.71
C THR A 102 10.32 0.55 -7.71
N LEU A 103 9.31 -0.23 -7.34
CA LEU A 103 9.51 -1.38 -6.47
C LEU A 103 10.58 -2.32 -7.04
N GLU A 104 10.51 -2.59 -8.33
CA GLU A 104 11.45 -3.48 -9.02
C GLU A 104 12.88 -2.96 -8.95
N GLN A 105 13.05 -1.65 -9.06
CA GLN A 105 14.37 -1.02 -8.92
C GLN A 105 14.90 -1.13 -7.49
N ILE A 106 14.05 -0.90 -6.51
CA ILE A 106 14.42 -1.02 -5.10
C ILE A 106 14.81 -2.47 -4.77
N GLU A 107 14.04 -3.43 -5.27
CA GLU A 107 14.34 -4.85 -5.08
C GLU A 107 15.66 -5.24 -5.76
N ALA A 108 15.94 -4.71 -6.94
CA ALA A 108 17.19 -4.97 -7.63
C ALA A 108 18.39 -4.43 -6.85
N LEU A 109 18.26 -3.22 -6.29
CA LEU A 109 19.30 -2.65 -5.44
C LEU A 109 19.52 -3.49 -4.18
N ALA A 110 18.44 -3.91 -3.54
CA ALA A 110 18.53 -4.74 -2.34
C ALA A 110 19.21 -6.09 -2.63
N ALA A 111 18.89 -6.71 -3.76
CA ALA A 111 19.51 -7.95 -4.19
C ALA A 111 21.00 -7.77 -4.46
N LEU A 112 21.39 -6.67 -5.11
CA LEU A 112 22.79 -6.35 -5.37
C LEU A 112 23.56 -6.19 -4.07
N VAL A 113 23.03 -5.41 -3.15
CA VAL A 113 23.66 -5.13 -1.85
C VAL A 113 23.81 -6.41 -1.03
N ALA A 114 22.80 -7.29 -1.08
CA ALA A 114 22.85 -8.57 -0.36
C ALA A 114 24.00 -9.48 -0.87
N THR A 115 24.41 -9.34 -2.12
CA THR A 115 25.54 -10.13 -2.64
C THR A 115 26.86 -9.77 -1.96
N PHE A 116 26.99 -8.55 -1.46
CA PHE A 116 28.22 -8.11 -0.79
C PHE A 116 28.45 -8.84 0.51
N ASP A 117 27.38 -9.23 1.21
CA ASP A 117 27.49 -10.00 2.44
C ASP A 117 28.00 -11.42 2.19
N GLN A 118 27.70 -11.97 1.02
CA GLN A 118 28.12 -13.33 0.65
C GLN A 118 29.58 -13.41 0.26
N GLU A 119 30.20 -12.29 -0.11
CA GLU A 119 31.59 -12.21 -0.54
C GLU A 119 32.57 -11.91 0.60
N ALA A 120 32.03 -11.65 1.76
CA ALA A 120 32.84 -11.31 2.94
C ALA A 120 33.45 -12.54 3.60
#